data_52b0d47bc65353f335d3a603dbb83ac7
#
_entry.id   52b0d47bc65353f335d3a603dbb83ac7
#
_cell.length_a   1.000
_cell.length_b   1.000
_cell.length_c   1.000
_cell.angle_alpha   90.00
_cell.angle_beta   90.00
_cell.angle_gamma   90.00
#
_symmetry.space_group_name_H-M   'P 1'
#
loop_
_entity.id
_entity.type
_entity.pdbx_description
1 polymer ?
#
loop_
_entity_poly.entity_id
_entity_poly.type
_entity_poly.pdbx_seq_one_letter_code
_entity_poly.pdbx_strand_id
1 'polypeptide(L)' 'MNQIEALTQALFLAITAPTDKKANQAIKLAEQLSIGLAEHEVELCKENALYLQYKARKLEEA' A
#
# COMPACT_ATOMS: atom_id res chain seq x y z
N MET A 1 -7.38 -12.81 -4.74
CA MET A 1 -6.30 -11.81 -4.58
C MET A 1 -5.08 -12.50 -3.99
N ASN A 2 -3.90 -12.33 -4.59
CA ASN A 2 -2.70 -12.93 -4.05
C ASN A 2 -2.06 -12.02 -2.97
N GLN A 3 -1.03 -12.52 -2.30
CA GLN A 3 -0.40 -11.81 -1.19
C GLN A 3 0.24 -10.49 -1.64
N ILE A 4 0.81 -10.46 -2.83
CA ILE A 4 1.45 -9.25 -3.37
C ILE A 4 0.39 -8.17 -3.62
N GLU A 5 -0.73 -8.53 -4.22
CA GLU A 5 -1.83 -7.58 -4.45
C GLU A 5 -2.41 -7.07 -3.14
N ALA A 6 -2.59 -7.96 -2.17
CA ALA A 6 -3.12 -7.57 -0.87
C ALA A 6 -2.19 -6.60 -0.16
N LEU A 7 -0.89 -6.86 -0.20
CA LEU A 7 0.10 -5.96 0.42
C LEU A 7 0.13 -4.60 -0.28
N THR A 8 0.07 -4.60 -1.61
CA THR A 8 0.02 -3.35 -2.37
C THR A 8 -1.18 -2.50 -1.98
N GLN A 9 -2.35 -3.13 -1.84
CA GLN A 9 -3.55 -2.41 -1.42
C GLN A 9 -3.46 -1.90 0.01
N ALA A 10 -2.89 -2.70 0.93
CA ALA A 10 -2.72 -2.27 2.32
C ALA A 10 -1.79 -1.05 2.40
N LEU A 11 -0.70 -1.05 1.64
CA LEU A 11 0.22 0.08 1.58
C LEU A 11 -0.44 1.31 0.97
N PHE A 12 -1.23 1.12 -0.08
CA PHE A 12 -1.98 2.21 -0.68
C PHE A 12 -2.96 2.83 0.32
N LEU A 13 -3.65 2.00 1.09
CA LEU A 13 -4.57 2.48 2.12
C LEU A 13 -3.82 3.26 3.21
N ALA A 14 -2.62 2.79 3.59
CA ALA A 14 -1.81 3.49 4.59
C ALA A 14 -1.38 4.87 4.10
N ILE A 15 -0.98 4.97 2.84
CA ILE A 15 -0.54 6.24 2.25
C ILE A 15 -1.69 7.23 2.12
N THR A 16 -2.88 6.74 1.80
CA THR A 16 -4.04 7.60 1.54
C THR A 16 -5.01 7.72 2.70
N ALA A 17 -4.68 7.15 3.86
CA ALA A 17 -5.57 7.16 5.01
C ALA A 17 -5.86 8.59 5.49
N PRO A 18 -7.11 8.91 5.82
CA PRO A 18 -7.47 10.26 6.25
C PRO A 18 -7.07 10.58 7.69
N THR A 19 -6.74 9.58 8.50
CA THR A 19 -6.35 9.78 9.90
C THR A 19 -5.15 8.89 10.23
N ASP A 20 -4.40 9.28 11.27
CA ASP A 20 -3.27 8.48 11.74
C ASP A 20 -3.72 7.12 12.26
N LYS A 21 -4.88 7.05 12.88
CA LYS A 21 -5.42 5.80 13.38
C LYS A 21 -5.65 4.80 12.24
N LYS A 22 -6.26 5.25 11.16
CA LYS A 22 -6.51 4.38 10.00
C LYS A 22 -5.21 4.02 9.29
N ALA A 23 -4.28 4.97 9.20
CA ALA A 23 -2.97 4.70 8.63
C ALA A 23 -2.24 3.62 9.43
N ASN A 24 -2.26 3.70 10.76
CA ASN A 24 -1.62 2.71 11.61
C ASN A 24 -2.26 1.33 11.46
N GLN A 25 -3.57 1.26 11.33
CA GLN A 25 -4.27 -0.01 11.10
C GLN A 25 -3.84 -0.63 9.77
N ALA A 26 -3.74 0.17 8.71
CA ALA A 26 -3.31 -0.31 7.41
C ALA A 26 -1.85 -0.76 7.44
N ILE A 27 -0.98 -0.04 8.18
CA ILE A 27 0.42 -0.42 8.33
C ILE A 27 0.54 -1.78 9.03
N LYS A 28 -0.23 -2.00 10.10
CA LYS A 28 -0.22 -3.28 10.80
C LYS A 28 -0.66 -4.41 9.88
N LEU A 29 -1.68 -4.17 9.07
CA LEU A 29 -2.12 -5.16 8.10
C LEU A 29 -1.02 -5.44 7.07
N ALA A 30 -0.35 -4.38 6.59
CA ALA A 30 0.74 -4.53 5.64
C ALA A 30 1.89 -5.35 6.23
N GLU A 31 2.22 -5.12 7.50
CA GLU A 31 3.27 -5.91 8.17
C GLU A 31 2.92 -7.39 8.19
N GLN A 32 1.67 -7.73 8.49
CA GLN A 32 1.23 -9.12 8.48
C GLN A 32 1.28 -9.71 7.07
N LEU A 33 0.87 -8.96 6.08
CA LEU A 33 0.85 -9.43 4.69
C LEU A 33 2.25 -9.56 4.10
N SER A 34 3.25 -8.89 4.68
CA SER A 34 4.62 -8.99 4.20
C SER A 34 5.36 -10.22 4.71
N ILE A 35 4.80 -10.92 5.70
CA ILE A 35 5.44 -12.12 6.26
C ILE A 35 5.56 -13.18 5.17
N GLY A 36 6.77 -13.70 4.98
CA GLY A 36 7.03 -14.71 3.96
C GLY A 36 7.40 -14.17 2.60
N LEU A 37 7.30 -12.86 2.38
CA LEU A 37 7.71 -12.23 1.13
C LEU A 37 9.18 -11.83 1.19
N ALA A 38 9.86 -11.92 0.05
CA ALA A 38 11.24 -11.46 -0.06
C ALA A 38 11.27 -9.93 -0.02
N GLU A 39 12.41 -9.37 0.41
CA GLU A 39 12.56 -7.92 0.53
C GLU A 39 12.25 -7.18 -0.77
N HIS A 40 12.73 -7.71 -1.91
CA HIS A 40 12.47 -7.07 -3.19
C HIS A 40 10.98 -7.09 -3.59
N GLU A 41 10.24 -8.09 -3.13
CA GLU A 41 8.80 -8.16 -3.36
C GLU A 41 8.07 -7.11 -2.56
N VAL A 42 8.48 -6.89 -1.31
CA VAL A 42 7.90 -5.83 -0.47
C VAL A 42 8.17 -4.46 -1.07
N GLU A 43 9.39 -4.22 -1.56
CA GLU A 43 9.73 -2.95 -2.20
C GLU A 43 8.94 -2.73 -3.48
N LEU A 44 8.71 -3.77 -4.26
CA LEU A 44 7.88 -3.68 -5.45
C LEU A 44 6.45 -3.27 -5.09
N CYS A 45 5.90 -3.82 -4.01
CA CYS A 45 4.58 -3.43 -3.53
C CYS A 45 4.53 -1.96 -3.13
N LYS A 46 5.58 -1.45 -2.47
CA LYS A 46 5.67 -0.04 -2.10
C LYS A 46 5.67 0.85 -3.34
N GLU A 47 6.45 0.49 -4.34
CA GLU A 47 6.50 1.26 -5.58
C GLU A 47 5.16 1.27 -6.28
N ASN A 48 4.49 0.12 -6.33
CA ASN A 48 3.17 0.03 -6.94
C ASN A 48 2.14 0.87 -6.19
N ALA A 49 2.19 0.88 -4.86
CA ALA A 49 1.28 1.68 -4.05
C ALA A 49 1.48 3.18 -4.28
N LEU A 50 2.73 3.62 -4.37
CA LEU A 50 3.05 5.02 -4.67
C LEU A 50 2.59 5.40 -6.08
N TYR A 51 2.75 4.50 -7.03
CA TYR A 51 2.28 4.72 -8.38
C TYR A 51 0.76 4.89 -8.43
N LEU A 52 0.02 4.06 -7.69
CA LEU A 52 -1.43 4.17 -7.61
C LEU A 52 -1.86 5.50 -7.01
N GLN A 53 -1.14 5.97 -5.98
CA GLN A 53 -1.41 7.27 -5.38
C GLN A 53 -1.17 8.39 -6.39
N TYR A 54 -0.10 8.31 -7.15
CA TYR A 54 0.21 9.30 -8.18
C TYR A 54 -0.89 9.36 -9.25
N LYS A 55 -1.36 8.20 -9.72
CA LYS A 55 -2.44 8.13 -10.70
C LYS A 55 -3.74 8.73 -10.16
N ALA A 56 -4.06 8.44 -8.91
CA ALA A 56 -5.28 8.98 -8.29
C ALA A 56 -5.25 10.50 -8.25
N ARG A 57 -4.09 11.08 -7.89
CA ARG A 57 -3.94 12.54 -7.90
C ARG A 57 -4.09 13.13 -9.28
N LYS A 58 -3.50 12.49 -10.28
CA LYS A 58 -3.59 12.96 -11.67
C LYS A 58 -5.03 12.99 -12.14
N LEU A 59 -5.83 11.99 -11.80
CA LEU A 59 -7.23 11.95 -12.17
C LEU A 59 -8.02 13.05 -11.48
N GLU A 60 -7.70 13.39 -10.25
CA GLU A 60 -8.37 14.46 -9.52
C GLU A 60 -8.03 15.85 -10.08
N GLU A 61 -6.82 16.02 -10.58
CA GLU A 61 -6.34 17.28 -11.13
C GLU A 61 -6.85 17.54 -12.55
N ALA A 62 -7.35 16.52 -13.23
CA ALA A 62 -7.78 16.60 -14.63
C ALA A 62 -9.19 17.27 -14.82
#